data_7ca3070b4dc5f9f60d9f41d2671a9cb0
#
_entry.id   7ca3070b4dc5f9f60d9f41d2671a9cb0
#
_cell.length_a   1.000
_cell.length_b   1.000
_cell.length_c   1.000
_cell.angle_alpha   90.00
_cell.angle_beta   90.00
_cell.angle_gamma   90.00
#
_symmetry.space_group_name_H-M   'P 1'
#
loop_
_entity.id
_entity.type
_entity.pdbx_description
1 polymer ?
#
loop_
_entity_poly.entity_id
_entity_poly.type
_entity_poly.pdbx_seq_one_letter_code
_entity_poly.pdbx_strand_id
1 'polypeptide(L)'
;MNPGKWFFVMGALSFACHLAVLAAGEASPPPKLVPRPGLFQSLTEPPCSYCSTENRKGFVKAEERVIAWIRGAHNGGAIPLRHFIAAPRAINDTYGLFFYDPDGGYVSAFKKDYGYEFYGWRGGVMVVQGRDGTLWSALSGIAFDGPKKGQRLERIPSLTTEWGYWLMLHPESTAYNLFDGRKYPLAELATELTAEAKESIGNVDSRLEPLTTVLGVEVGDRTNAYPLRDAEARACFADAVGGESLAVFWYGPTRSAIAFNAKLNGRILAFYADEVSPETAPFKDKETGTRWTLAGRGVDGPLKGQELQWIPGIQCRWYAWVAEYPKTEVYTGPARSATSGKAGGLE
;
A
#
# COMPACT_ATOMS: atom_id res chain seq x y z
N MET A 1 46.88 73.35 -36.27
CA MET A 1 46.61 71.96 -36.61
C MET A 1 46.21 71.27 -35.29
N ASN A 2 44.96 70.92 -35.18
CA ASN A 2 44.31 70.47 -33.94
C ASN A 2 43.91 68.99 -34.03
N PRO A 3 44.26 68.08 -33.11
CA PRO A 3 43.75 66.73 -33.12
C PRO A 3 42.51 66.62 -32.22
N GLY A 4 41.48 66.04 -32.75
CA GLY A 4 40.19 65.87 -32.11
C GLY A 4 40.19 64.91 -30.92
N LYS A 5 39.39 65.24 -29.91
CA LYS A 5 39.09 64.42 -28.74
C LYS A 5 37.93 63.51 -29.01
N TRP A 6 38.14 62.18 -28.89
CA TRP A 6 37.08 61.18 -28.86
C TRP A 6 36.66 60.97 -27.43
N PHE A 7 35.36 61.21 -27.13
CA PHE A 7 34.73 60.84 -25.88
C PHE A 7 34.17 59.42 -26.01
N PHE A 8 34.70 58.52 -25.21
CA PHE A 8 34.05 57.21 -24.97
C PHE A 8 33.00 57.36 -23.89
N VAL A 9 31.72 57.10 -24.20
CA VAL A 9 30.63 56.96 -23.24
C VAL A 9 30.55 55.49 -22.86
N MET A 10 30.99 55.18 -21.65
CA MET A 10 30.74 53.86 -21.04
C MET A 10 29.31 53.80 -20.52
N GLY A 11 28.47 53.07 -21.20
CA GLY A 11 27.13 52.70 -20.68
C GLY A 11 27.25 51.56 -19.69
N ALA A 12 26.98 51.85 -18.42
CA ALA A 12 26.85 50.83 -17.38
C ALA A 12 25.48 50.10 -17.53
N LEU A 13 25.51 48.87 -17.99
CA LEU A 13 24.35 47.97 -17.90
C LEU A 13 24.25 47.40 -16.48
N SER A 14 23.29 47.91 -15.73
CA SER A 14 22.90 47.31 -14.43
C SER A 14 22.11 46.04 -14.69
N PHE A 15 22.71 44.88 -14.49
CA PHE A 15 22.02 43.61 -14.38
C PHE A 15 21.32 43.55 -13.01
N ALA A 16 20.02 43.82 -12.99
CA ALA A 16 19.19 43.57 -11.81
C ALA A 16 18.95 42.05 -11.72
N CYS A 17 19.71 41.39 -10.85
CA CYS A 17 19.50 39.98 -10.49
C CYS A 17 18.22 39.88 -9.64
N HIS A 18 17.08 39.51 -10.24
CA HIS A 18 15.88 39.19 -9.50
C HIS A 18 16.10 37.83 -8.85
N LEU A 19 16.49 37.81 -7.58
CA LEU A 19 16.38 36.66 -6.72
C LEU A 19 14.89 36.37 -6.53
N ALA A 20 14.38 35.37 -7.25
CA ALA A 20 13.08 34.77 -6.93
C ALA A 20 13.24 34.06 -5.57
N VAL A 21 12.76 34.71 -4.51
CA VAL A 21 12.55 34.06 -3.22
C VAL A 21 11.48 33.01 -3.45
N LEU A 22 11.90 31.74 -3.61
CA LEU A 22 11.01 30.60 -3.49
C LEU A 22 10.40 30.67 -2.09
N ALA A 23 9.13 31.07 -2.00
CA ALA A 23 8.37 30.98 -0.78
C ALA A 23 8.46 29.51 -0.31
N ALA A 24 9.16 29.29 0.79
CA ALA A 24 9.11 28.04 1.50
C ALA A 24 7.64 27.84 1.87
N GLY A 25 6.97 26.87 1.21
CA GLY A 25 5.59 26.56 1.52
C GLY A 25 5.50 26.31 3.03
N GLU A 26 4.57 26.98 3.69
CA GLU A 26 4.30 26.78 5.11
C GLU A 26 4.11 25.27 5.33
N ALA A 27 4.91 24.71 6.23
CA ALA A 27 4.79 23.30 6.60
C ALA A 27 3.37 23.09 7.14
N SER A 28 2.61 22.22 6.54
CA SER A 28 1.27 21.88 7.03
C SER A 28 1.34 21.55 8.52
N PRO A 29 0.39 22.00 9.33
CA PRO A 29 0.39 21.70 10.76
C PRO A 29 0.45 20.18 10.97
N PRO A 30 1.14 19.71 12.03
CA PRO A 30 1.27 18.29 12.29
C PRO A 30 -0.11 17.65 12.47
N PRO A 31 -0.30 16.39 12.04
CA PRO A 31 -1.57 15.69 12.18
C PRO A 31 -2.05 15.69 13.64
N LYS A 32 -3.33 16.02 13.86
CA LYS A 32 -3.93 16.06 15.21
C LYS A 32 -4.06 14.62 15.76
N LEU A 33 -3.59 14.40 16.98
CA LEU A 33 -3.84 13.18 17.74
C LEU A 33 -5.17 13.32 18.50
N VAL A 34 -6.06 12.35 18.33
CA VAL A 34 -7.34 12.23 19.02
C VAL A 34 -7.34 10.93 19.84
N PRO A 35 -6.96 11.00 21.12
CA PRO A 35 -6.91 9.83 22.00
C PRO A 35 -8.32 9.31 22.31
N ARG A 36 -8.50 8.00 22.26
CA ARG A 36 -9.71 7.26 22.70
C ARG A 36 -9.30 5.90 23.28
N PRO A 37 -8.41 5.85 24.28
CA PRO A 37 -7.90 4.60 24.81
C PRO A 37 -9.05 3.77 25.38
N GLY A 38 -9.03 2.45 25.13
CA GLY A 38 -10.05 1.52 25.61
C GLY A 38 -11.38 1.54 24.83
N LEU A 39 -11.52 2.38 23.79
CA LEU A 39 -12.74 2.40 22.97
C LEU A 39 -12.96 1.08 22.25
N PHE A 40 -11.89 0.45 21.74
CA PHE A 40 -11.95 -0.84 21.09
C PHE A 40 -10.97 -1.81 21.75
N GLN A 41 -11.47 -3.02 22.05
CA GLN A 41 -10.65 -4.08 22.63
C GLN A 41 -9.75 -4.71 21.59
N SER A 42 -8.49 -4.92 21.96
CA SER A 42 -7.55 -5.70 21.20
C SER A 42 -7.75 -7.20 21.44
N LEU A 43 -7.40 -8.01 20.44
CA LEU A 43 -7.43 -9.46 20.54
C LEU A 43 -6.00 -9.95 20.79
N THR A 44 -5.83 -10.80 21.80
CA THR A 44 -4.55 -11.45 22.05
C THR A 44 -4.73 -12.96 21.97
N GLU A 45 -3.97 -13.58 21.07
CA GLU A 45 -4.04 -15.02 20.78
C GLU A 45 -5.49 -15.51 20.67
N PRO A 46 -6.28 -14.90 19.76
CA PRO A 46 -7.68 -15.26 19.63
C PRO A 46 -7.79 -16.76 19.34
N PRO A 47 -8.76 -17.44 19.97
CA PRO A 47 -8.91 -18.87 19.79
C PRO A 47 -9.13 -19.17 18.30
N CYS A 48 -8.30 -20.07 17.78
CA CYS A 48 -8.37 -20.51 16.42
C CYS A 48 -9.04 -21.89 16.33
N SER A 49 -10.27 -21.98 16.81
CA SER A 49 -11.02 -23.24 16.84
C SER A 49 -11.27 -23.85 15.46
N TYR A 50 -11.13 -23.03 14.42
CA TYR A 50 -11.44 -23.39 13.03
C TYR A 50 -10.33 -23.04 12.03
N CYS A 51 -9.09 -22.94 12.51
CA CYS A 51 -7.93 -22.71 11.64
C CYS A 51 -7.55 -23.89 10.75
N SER A 52 -8.35 -24.96 10.74
CA SER A 52 -8.06 -26.18 10.06
C SER A 52 -8.93 -26.38 8.80
N THR A 53 -9.02 -27.61 8.37
CA THR A 53 -9.77 -28.08 7.20
C THR A 53 -11.24 -27.66 7.11
N GLU A 54 -11.85 -27.20 8.20
CA GLU A 54 -13.26 -26.80 8.21
C GLU A 54 -13.52 -25.52 7.40
N ASN A 55 -12.55 -24.61 7.35
CA ASN A 55 -12.65 -23.44 6.49
C ASN A 55 -12.77 -23.79 5.00
N ARG A 56 -12.22 -24.93 4.59
CA ARG A 56 -12.36 -25.47 3.23
C ARG A 56 -13.76 -25.97 2.91
N LYS A 57 -14.59 -26.19 3.91
CA LYS A 57 -15.99 -26.64 3.75
C LYS A 57 -16.98 -25.48 3.57
N GLY A 58 -16.51 -24.29 3.19
CA GLY A 58 -17.36 -23.14 2.90
C GLY A 58 -17.75 -22.30 4.10
N PHE A 59 -17.03 -22.41 5.22
CA PHE A 59 -17.23 -21.56 6.38
C PHE A 59 -16.92 -20.09 6.07
N VAL A 60 -15.82 -19.82 5.36
CA VAL A 60 -15.49 -18.52 4.76
C VAL A 60 -15.87 -18.62 3.28
N LYS A 61 -16.72 -17.70 2.81
CA LYS A 61 -17.16 -17.70 1.41
C LYS A 61 -16.02 -17.26 0.49
N ALA A 62 -16.08 -17.69 -0.76
CA ALA A 62 -15.03 -17.39 -1.74
C ALA A 62 -14.83 -15.89 -1.97
N GLU A 63 -15.91 -15.11 -1.96
CA GLU A 63 -15.94 -13.67 -2.18
C GLU A 63 -15.58 -12.83 -0.94
N GLU A 64 -15.34 -13.47 0.21
CA GLU A 64 -14.97 -12.74 1.43
C GLU A 64 -13.58 -12.14 1.33
N ARG A 65 -13.49 -10.85 1.68
CA ARG A 65 -12.21 -10.14 1.77
C ARG A 65 -11.40 -10.69 2.93
N VAL A 66 -10.13 -10.97 2.66
CA VAL A 66 -9.17 -11.46 3.66
C VAL A 66 -7.88 -10.68 3.57
N ILE A 67 -7.18 -10.55 4.69
CA ILE A 67 -5.73 -10.37 4.64
C ILE A 67 -5.10 -11.76 4.72
N ALA A 68 -4.20 -12.04 3.81
CA ALA A 68 -3.56 -13.34 3.70
C ALA A 68 -2.05 -13.19 3.69
N TRP A 69 -1.35 -14.19 4.24
CA TRP A 69 0.12 -14.24 4.31
C TRP A 69 0.62 -15.68 4.25
N ILE A 70 1.88 -15.85 3.85
CA ILE A 70 2.51 -17.17 3.84
C ILE A 70 3.07 -17.49 5.22
N ARG A 71 2.83 -18.72 5.67
CA ARG A 71 3.39 -19.32 6.88
C ARG A 71 4.33 -20.46 6.47
N GLY A 72 5.63 -20.26 6.63
CA GLY A 72 6.61 -21.27 6.17
C GLY A 72 6.60 -21.49 4.65
N ALA A 73 7.04 -22.65 4.21
CA ALA A 73 7.29 -22.88 2.78
C ALA A 73 6.04 -23.05 1.91
N HIS A 74 4.91 -23.52 2.47
CA HIS A 74 3.75 -23.92 1.64
C HIS A 74 2.39 -23.54 2.24
N ASN A 75 2.33 -23.23 3.52
CA ASN A 75 1.07 -22.97 4.21
C ASN A 75 0.77 -21.48 4.26
N GLY A 76 -0.45 -21.11 3.89
CA GLY A 76 -0.95 -19.76 4.05
C GLY A 76 -1.86 -19.61 5.26
N GLY A 77 -1.94 -18.40 5.78
CA GLY A 77 -2.93 -17.98 6.76
C GLY A 77 -3.77 -16.85 6.20
N ALA A 78 -5.01 -16.74 6.64
CA ALA A 78 -5.86 -15.62 6.28
C ALA A 78 -6.78 -15.21 7.43
N ILE A 79 -7.02 -13.91 7.58
CA ILE A 79 -8.01 -13.37 8.50
C ILE A 79 -9.11 -12.72 7.68
N PRO A 80 -10.36 -13.23 7.73
CA PRO A 80 -11.49 -12.60 7.07
C PRO A 80 -11.78 -11.23 7.68
N LEU A 81 -11.87 -10.18 6.85
CA LEU A 81 -12.06 -8.81 7.32
C LEU A 81 -13.42 -8.61 8.00
N ARG A 82 -14.43 -9.37 7.61
CA ARG A 82 -15.76 -9.36 8.27
C ARG A 82 -15.69 -9.63 9.77
N HIS A 83 -14.63 -10.30 10.26
CA HIS A 83 -14.44 -10.58 11.67
C HIS A 83 -14.11 -9.32 12.49
N PHE A 84 -13.73 -8.23 11.88
CA PHE A 84 -13.43 -6.98 12.56
C PHE A 84 -14.63 -6.06 12.77
N ILE A 85 -15.73 -6.31 12.06
CA ILE A 85 -17.04 -5.63 12.23
C ILE A 85 -16.88 -4.10 12.26
N ALA A 86 -16.52 -3.46 11.16
CA ALA A 86 -16.47 -2.01 11.02
C ALA A 86 -15.84 -1.22 12.21
N ALA A 87 -15.00 -1.87 13.00
CA ALA A 87 -14.33 -1.28 14.16
C ALA A 87 -12.81 -1.53 14.09
N PRO A 88 -11.97 -0.54 14.43
CA PRO A 88 -10.54 -0.72 14.54
C PRO A 88 -10.17 -1.89 15.46
N ARG A 89 -9.18 -2.68 15.06
CA ARG A 89 -8.71 -3.83 15.84
C ARG A 89 -7.20 -3.96 15.78
N ALA A 90 -6.60 -4.21 16.93
CA ALA A 90 -5.25 -4.76 17.04
C ALA A 90 -5.36 -6.25 17.38
N ILE A 91 -4.69 -7.09 16.62
CA ILE A 91 -4.62 -8.54 16.84
C ILE A 91 -3.18 -8.91 17.12
N ASN A 92 -2.92 -9.32 18.35
CA ASN A 92 -1.63 -9.79 18.84
C ASN A 92 -1.64 -11.31 18.76
N ASP A 93 -1.10 -11.88 17.69
CA ASP A 93 -1.20 -13.31 17.42
C ASP A 93 0.18 -14.00 17.33
N THR A 94 0.19 -15.29 17.53
CA THR A 94 1.37 -16.16 17.37
C THR A 94 2.02 -16.05 15.99
N TYR A 95 1.24 -15.79 14.96
CA TYR A 95 1.71 -15.74 13.57
C TYR A 95 2.03 -14.34 13.05
N GLY A 96 1.60 -13.31 13.77
CA GLY A 96 1.85 -11.93 13.39
C GLY A 96 1.10 -10.93 14.24
N LEU A 97 1.42 -9.68 14.02
CA LEU A 97 0.71 -8.53 14.60
C LEU A 97 -0.07 -7.85 13.47
N PHE A 98 -1.38 -7.72 13.64
CA PHE A 98 -2.25 -7.16 12.60
C PHE A 98 -3.03 -5.98 13.14
N PHE A 99 -3.07 -4.88 12.38
CA PHE A 99 -3.88 -3.71 12.69
C PHE A 99 -4.89 -3.47 11.58
N TYR A 100 -6.15 -3.51 11.91
CA TYR A 100 -7.27 -3.23 11.04
C TYR A 100 -7.84 -1.85 11.31
N ASP A 101 -7.91 -1.02 10.29
CA ASP A 101 -8.56 0.28 10.31
C ASP A 101 -9.62 0.33 9.19
N PRO A 102 -10.91 0.25 9.53
CA PRO A 102 -11.98 0.28 8.53
C PRO A 102 -12.10 1.62 7.84
N ASP A 103 -11.82 2.74 8.52
CA ASP A 103 -11.84 4.07 7.91
C ASP A 103 -10.69 4.25 6.93
N GLY A 104 -9.49 3.86 7.32
CA GLY A 104 -8.33 3.86 6.44
C GLY A 104 -8.38 2.79 5.35
N GLY A 105 -9.30 1.83 5.48
CA GLY A 105 -9.52 0.76 4.50
C GLY A 105 -8.34 -0.20 4.38
N TYR A 106 -7.59 -0.44 5.47
CA TYR A 106 -6.41 -1.29 5.44
C TYR A 106 -6.35 -2.31 6.56
N VAL A 107 -5.57 -3.34 6.32
CA VAL A 107 -4.96 -4.18 7.36
C VAL A 107 -3.47 -4.17 7.15
N SER A 108 -2.74 -3.72 8.16
CA SER A 108 -1.28 -3.84 8.18
C SER A 108 -0.86 -5.10 8.91
N ALA A 109 0.20 -5.73 8.42
CA ALA A 109 0.71 -6.98 8.97
C ALA A 109 2.20 -6.85 9.28
N PHE A 110 2.57 -7.20 10.50
CA PHE A 110 3.94 -7.11 11.01
C PHE A 110 4.39 -8.43 11.62
N LYS A 111 5.70 -8.61 11.79
CA LYS A 111 6.22 -9.73 12.54
C LYS A 111 5.58 -9.78 13.92
N LYS A 112 5.48 -11.00 14.44
CA LYS A 112 4.95 -11.29 15.76
C LYS A 112 5.54 -10.35 16.80
N ASP A 113 4.65 -9.65 17.49
CA ASP A 113 4.91 -8.87 18.69
C ASP A 113 3.61 -8.79 19.51
N TYR A 114 3.67 -8.38 20.78
CA TYR A 114 2.52 -8.43 21.68
C TYR A 114 2.36 -7.16 22.50
N GLY A 115 1.09 -7.00 22.94
CA GLY A 115 0.72 -5.97 23.91
C GLY A 115 0.47 -4.62 23.27
N TYR A 116 -0.05 -4.66 22.03
CA TYR A 116 -0.53 -3.48 21.35
C TYR A 116 -2.04 -3.35 21.57
N GLU A 117 -2.45 -2.14 21.93
CA GLU A 117 -3.85 -1.80 22.16
C GLU A 117 -4.25 -0.61 21.30
N PHE A 118 -5.53 -0.55 20.93
CA PHE A 118 -6.08 0.63 20.27
C PHE A 118 -5.94 1.86 21.18
N TYR A 119 -5.47 2.98 20.61
CA TYR A 119 -5.28 4.21 21.37
C TYR A 119 -6.12 5.38 20.84
N GLY A 120 -6.35 5.47 19.54
CA GLY A 120 -7.07 6.59 18.91
C GLY A 120 -6.69 6.77 17.44
N TRP A 121 -6.73 8.02 16.99
CA TRP A 121 -6.36 8.38 15.61
C TRP A 121 -5.40 9.56 15.58
N ARG A 122 -4.60 9.61 14.52
CA ARG A 122 -3.72 10.73 14.21
C ARG A 122 -3.74 10.99 12.70
N GLY A 123 -4.28 12.15 12.29
CA GLY A 123 -4.44 12.46 10.87
C GLY A 123 -5.37 11.48 10.12
N GLY A 124 -6.35 10.90 10.82
CA GLY A 124 -7.25 9.88 10.26
C GLY A 124 -6.67 8.48 10.23
N VAL A 125 -5.43 8.27 10.67
CA VAL A 125 -4.78 6.96 10.76
C VAL A 125 -4.91 6.41 12.18
N MET A 126 -5.29 5.13 12.29
CA MET A 126 -5.34 4.43 13.56
C MET A 126 -4.00 4.48 14.29
N VAL A 127 -4.05 4.75 15.59
CA VAL A 127 -2.91 4.72 16.51
C VAL A 127 -3.07 3.57 17.48
N VAL A 128 -2.00 2.85 17.71
CA VAL A 128 -1.92 1.81 18.74
C VAL A 128 -0.86 2.18 19.77
N GLN A 129 -1.05 1.72 20.99
CA GLN A 129 -0.12 1.89 22.11
C GLN A 129 0.51 0.55 22.48
N GLY A 130 1.83 0.51 22.59
CA GLY A 130 2.57 -0.62 23.13
C GLY A 130 2.56 -0.62 24.67
N ARG A 131 2.96 -1.73 25.28
CA ARG A 131 2.99 -1.92 26.77
C ARG A 131 3.85 -0.88 27.50
N ASP A 132 4.85 -0.34 26.85
CA ASP A 132 5.76 0.68 27.39
C ASP A 132 5.24 2.12 27.20
N GLY A 133 4.01 2.27 26.73
CA GLY A 133 3.39 3.57 26.46
C GLY A 133 3.77 4.18 25.11
N THR A 134 4.62 3.53 24.31
CA THR A 134 4.98 4.03 22.97
C THR A 134 3.77 4.05 22.06
N LEU A 135 3.59 5.15 21.31
CA LEU A 135 2.53 5.31 20.33
C LEU A 135 3.05 5.03 18.92
N TRP A 136 2.33 4.20 18.21
CA TRP A 136 2.68 3.72 16.88
C TRP A 136 1.58 4.03 15.87
N SER A 137 1.98 4.40 14.66
CA SER A 137 1.05 4.40 13.52
C SER A 137 0.72 2.97 13.15
N ALA A 138 -0.56 2.64 13.14
CA ALA A 138 -1.01 1.32 12.70
C ALA A 138 -0.77 1.10 11.20
N LEU A 139 -0.74 2.17 10.39
CA LEU A 139 -0.50 2.07 8.96
C LEU A 139 0.96 1.77 8.64
N SER A 140 1.90 2.58 9.15
CA SER A 140 3.33 2.46 8.84
C SER A 140 4.09 1.51 9.75
N GLY A 141 3.60 1.28 10.97
CA GLY A 141 4.34 0.61 12.02
C GLY A 141 5.48 1.46 12.59
N ILE A 142 5.46 2.78 12.40
CA ILE A 142 6.48 3.69 12.95
C ILE A 142 6.01 4.22 14.30
N ALA A 143 6.90 4.15 15.29
CA ALA A 143 6.70 4.80 16.57
C ALA A 143 6.93 6.30 16.43
N PHE A 144 5.92 7.11 16.73
CA PHE A 144 6.03 8.57 16.60
C PHE A 144 6.14 9.30 17.94
N ASP A 145 5.82 8.59 19.06
CA ASP A 145 5.94 9.13 20.41
C ASP A 145 6.27 8.03 21.43
N GLY A 146 6.83 8.41 22.59
CA GLY A 146 7.20 7.50 23.66
C GLY A 146 8.62 6.92 23.57
N PRO A 147 8.96 5.93 24.43
CA PRO A 147 10.32 5.41 24.58
C PRO A 147 10.97 4.86 23.30
N LYS A 148 10.18 4.33 22.39
CA LYS A 148 10.65 3.73 21.14
C LYS A 148 10.46 4.64 19.92
N LYS A 149 10.27 5.94 20.12
CA LYS A 149 10.09 6.90 19.03
C LYS A 149 11.17 6.74 17.95
N GLY A 150 10.73 6.67 16.69
CA GLY A 150 11.57 6.45 15.52
C GLY A 150 11.85 4.99 15.17
N GLN A 151 11.51 4.04 16.04
CA GLN A 151 11.59 2.62 15.70
C GLN A 151 10.46 2.22 14.77
N ARG A 152 10.66 1.10 14.06
CA ARG A 152 9.72 0.56 13.09
C ARG A 152 9.46 -0.92 13.35
N LEU A 153 8.20 -1.31 13.27
CA LEU A 153 7.79 -2.71 13.21
C LEU A 153 8.16 -3.29 11.85
N GLU A 154 8.63 -4.52 11.83
CA GLU A 154 8.99 -5.22 10.60
C GLU A 154 7.75 -5.80 9.93
N ARG A 155 7.48 -5.36 8.69
CA ARG A 155 6.35 -5.87 7.89
C ARG A 155 6.58 -7.30 7.46
N ILE A 156 5.50 -8.07 7.38
CA ILE A 156 5.50 -9.38 6.72
C ILE A 156 4.80 -9.29 5.36
N PRO A 157 5.22 -10.09 4.36
CA PRO A 157 4.53 -10.19 3.09
C PRO A 157 3.07 -10.59 3.29
N SER A 158 2.17 -9.73 2.85
CA SER A 158 0.73 -9.95 2.98
C SER A 158 0.02 -9.39 1.77
N LEU A 159 -1.17 -9.93 1.51
CA LEU A 159 -2.02 -9.56 0.39
C LEU A 159 -3.46 -9.41 0.87
N THR A 160 -4.07 -8.27 0.59
CA THR A 160 -5.52 -8.12 0.75
C THR A 160 -6.20 -8.60 -0.53
N THR A 161 -6.99 -9.68 -0.43
CA THR A 161 -7.60 -10.35 -1.57
C THR A 161 -8.93 -11.00 -1.17
N GLU A 162 -9.50 -11.82 -2.06
CA GLU A 162 -10.65 -12.67 -1.75
C GLU A 162 -10.21 -14.09 -1.37
N TRP A 163 -10.93 -14.71 -0.44
CA TRP A 163 -10.58 -16.02 0.10
C TRP A 163 -10.50 -17.11 -0.99
N GLY A 164 -11.45 -17.15 -1.89
CA GLY A 164 -11.43 -18.12 -2.99
C GLY A 164 -10.22 -17.99 -3.89
N TYR A 165 -9.83 -16.75 -4.21
CA TYR A 165 -8.64 -16.50 -5.01
C TYR A 165 -7.36 -16.89 -4.25
N TRP A 166 -7.28 -16.57 -2.95
CA TRP A 166 -6.16 -17.01 -2.12
C TRP A 166 -6.01 -18.52 -2.08
N LEU A 167 -7.12 -19.25 -1.95
CA LEU A 167 -7.12 -20.73 -2.00
C LEU A 167 -6.68 -21.30 -3.34
N MET A 168 -6.98 -20.64 -4.46
CA MET A 168 -6.45 -21.05 -5.77
C MET A 168 -4.92 -20.93 -5.83
N LEU A 169 -4.35 -19.91 -5.18
CA LEU A 169 -2.91 -19.71 -5.13
C LEU A 169 -2.23 -20.61 -4.09
N HIS A 170 -2.90 -20.85 -2.97
CA HIS A 170 -2.38 -21.54 -1.78
C HIS A 170 -3.42 -22.50 -1.21
N PRO A 171 -3.63 -23.67 -1.82
CA PRO A 171 -4.72 -24.60 -1.47
C PRO A 171 -4.65 -25.15 -0.04
N GLU A 172 -3.46 -25.16 0.58
CA GLU A 172 -3.25 -25.63 1.95
C GLU A 172 -3.48 -24.55 3.02
N SER A 173 -3.99 -23.38 2.63
CA SER A 173 -4.24 -22.28 3.53
C SER A 173 -5.38 -22.53 4.48
N THR A 174 -5.29 -21.93 5.67
CA THR A 174 -6.36 -21.91 6.66
C THR A 174 -6.79 -20.47 6.93
N ALA A 175 -8.07 -20.25 7.22
CA ALA A 175 -8.58 -18.96 7.63
C ALA A 175 -9.02 -18.98 9.09
N TYR A 176 -8.82 -17.86 9.79
CA TYR A 176 -9.28 -17.70 11.16
C TYR A 176 -10.80 -17.53 11.20
N ASN A 177 -11.41 -18.12 12.23
CA ASN A 177 -12.78 -17.83 12.62
C ASN A 177 -12.78 -17.25 14.04
N LEU A 178 -12.77 -15.94 14.13
CA LEU A 178 -12.68 -15.24 15.40
C LEU A 178 -14.03 -15.17 16.15
N PHE A 179 -15.14 -15.65 15.54
CA PHE A 179 -16.49 -15.45 16.03
C PHE A 179 -17.33 -16.74 16.15
N ASP A 180 -16.74 -17.83 16.56
CA ASP A 180 -17.45 -19.08 16.93
C ASP A 180 -18.56 -19.51 15.94
N GLY A 181 -18.30 -19.39 14.65
CA GLY A 181 -19.24 -19.80 13.60
C GLY A 181 -20.45 -18.88 13.40
N ARG A 182 -20.56 -17.76 14.06
CA ARG A 182 -21.62 -16.79 13.79
C ARG A 182 -21.48 -16.25 12.36
N LYS A 183 -22.61 -16.13 11.67
CA LYS A 183 -22.68 -15.48 10.37
C LYS A 183 -22.68 -13.97 10.60
N TYR A 184 -21.62 -13.31 10.12
CA TYR A 184 -21.57 -11.85 10.08
C TYR A 184 -21.76 -11.38 8.63
N PRO A 185 -22.34 -10.19 8.41
CA PRO A 185 -22.34 -9.61 7.08
C PRO A 185 -20.90 -9.41 6.62
N LEU A 186 -20.69 -9.45 5.31
CA LEU A 186 -19.40 -9.11 4.74
C LEU A 186 -19.00 -7.70 5.19
N ALA A 187 -17.76 -7.54 5.64
CA ALA A 187 -17.22 -6.23 5.94
C ALA A 187 -16.95 -5.52 4.60
N GLU A 188 -17.80 -4.57 4.27
CA GLU A 188 -17.56 -3.66 3.18
C GLU A 188 -16.75 -2.46 3.67
N LEU A 189 -15.93 -1.91 2.79
CA LEU A 189 -15.27 -0.64 3.10
C LEU A 189 -16.34 0.42 3.33
N ALA A 190 -16.25 1.14 4.44
CA ALA A 190 -17.17 2.23 4.72
C ALA A 190 -17.19 3.22 3.55
N THR A 191 -18.35 3.65 3.14
CA THR A 191 -18.52 4.64 2.05
C THR A 191 -18.31 6.07 2.55
N GLU A 192 -18.35 6.24 3.87
CA GLU A 192 -18.10 7.51 4.55
C GLU A 192 -17.15 7.31 5.72
N LEU A 193 -16.47 8.36 6.12
CA LEU A 193 -15.61 8.36 7.29
C LEU A 193 -16.44 8.46 8.57
N THR A 194 -16.00 7.79 9.64
CA THR A 194 -16.56 7.96 10.97
C THR A 194 -16.33 9.39 11.49
N ALA A 195 -17.10 9.80 12.52
CA ALA A 195 -16.93 11.11 13.14
C ALA A 195 -15.54 11.27 13.77
N GLU A 196 -15.03 10.20 14.38
CA GLU A 196 -13.74 10.16 15.05
C GLU A 196 -12.59 10.29 14.05
N ALA A 197 -12.66 9.57 12.93
CA ALA A 197 -11.68 9.73 11.87
C ALA A 197 -11.71 11.16 11.33
N LYS A 198 -12.89 11.70 11.04
CA LYS A 198 -13.06 13.09 10.58
C LYS A 198 -12.48 14.12 11.56
N GLU A 199 -12.63 13.92 12.87
CA GLU A 199 -12.07 14.81 13.89
C GLU A 199 -10.55 14.89 13.84
N SER A 200 -9.88 13.79 13.53
CA SER A 200 -8.41 13.70 13.49
C SER A 200 -7.80 14.08 12.14
N ILE A 201 -8.58 14.04 11.06
CA ILE A 201 -8.15 14.42 9.72
C ILE A 201 -8.05 15.95 9.67
N GLY A 202 -6.87 16.44 9.32
CA GLY A 202 -6.65 17.86 9.01
C GLY A 202 -7.04 18.19 7.57
N ASN A 203 -6.28 19.08 6.94
CA ASN A 203 -6.44 19.37 5.51
C ASN A 203 -6.06 18.10 4.70
N VAL A 204 -7.03 17.62 3.92
CA VAL A 204 -6.81 16.48 3.03
C VAL A 204 -6.08 16.96 1.78
N ASP A 205 -5.04 16.24 1.41
CA ASP A 205 -4.31 16.46 0.16
C ASP A 205 -5.22 16.20 -1.05
N SER A 206 -5.34 17.19 -1.93
CA SER A 206 -6.29 17.21 -3.05
C SER A 206 -5.79 16.54 -4.33
N ARG A 207 -4.58 15.93 -4.33
CA ARG A 207 -4.07 15.22 -5.51
C ARG A 207 -4.94 14.05 -5.94
N LEU A 208 -5.64 13.41 -4.99
CA LEU A 208 -6.65 12.39 -5.24
C LEU A 208 -7.88 12.62 -4.34
N GLU A 209 -9.00 12.02 -4.72
CA GLU A 209 -10.17 11.97 -3.84
C GLU A 209 -9.84 11.21 -2.54
N PRO A 210 -10.26 11.70 -1.37
CA PRO A 210 -9.84 11.16 -0.07
C PRO A 210 -10.03 9.65 0.10
N LEU A 211 -11.12 9.12 -0.45
CA LEU A 211 -11.48 7.71 -0.33
C LEU A 211 -10.95 6.83 -1.47
N THR A 212 -10.17 7.40 -2.40
CA THR A 212 -9.52 6.62 -3.46
C THR A 212 -8.66 5.53 -2.84
N THR A 213 -8.89 4.28 -3.24
CA THR A 213 -8.01 3.17 -2.84
C THR A 213 -6.69 3.28 -3.60
N VAL A 214 -5.61 3.21 -2.87
CA VAL A 214 -4.24 3.19 -3.42
C VAL A 214 -3.49 1.97 -2.91
N LEU A 215 -2.55 1.47 -3.68
CA LEU A 215 -1.43 0.71 -3.14
C LEU A 215 -0.34 1.71 -2.80
N GLY A 216 -0.10 1.95 -1.53
CA GLY A 216 1.04 2.72 -1.07
C GLY A 216 2.27 1.82 -0.98
N VAL A 217 3.39 2.26 -1.52
CA VAL A 217 4.66 1.51 -1.53
C VAL A 217 5.76 2.36 -0.93
N GLU A 218 6.63 1.71 -0.17
CA GLU A 218 7.78 2.34 0.48
C GLU A 218 9.07 1.63 0.08
N VAL A 219 10.05 2.40 -0.39
CA VAL A 219 11.40 1.93 -0.76
C VAL A 219 12.43 2.90 -0.18
N GLY A 220 13.13 2.48 0.85
CA GLY A 220 14.04 3.35 1.59
C GLY A 220 13.30 4.54 2.22
N ASP A 221 13.67 5.75 1.81
CA ASP A 221 13.04 7.01 2.24
C ASP A 221 12.00 7.55 1.23
N ARG A 222 11.75 6.81 0.15
CA ARG A 222 10.83 7.18 -0.91
C ARG A 222 9.54 6.41 -0.83
N THR A 223 8.45 7.11 -1.12
CA THR A 223 7.11 6.53 -1.13
C THR A 223 6.37 6.91 -2.40
N ASN A 224 5.58 5.96 -2.91
CA ASN A 224 4.72 6.20 -4.05
C ASN A 224 3.34 5.59 -3.81
N ALA A 225 2.31 6.20 -4.36
CA ALA A 225 0.93 5.74 -4.31
C ALA A 225 0.44 5.40 -5.72
N TYR A 226 -0.09 4.19 -5.88
CA TYR A 226 -0.67 3.70 -7.14
C TYR A 226 -2.18 3.67 -7.00
N PRO A 227 -2.93 4.61 -7.62
CA PRO A 227 -4.39 4.61 -7.57
C PRO A 227 -4.98 3.38 -8.27
N LEU A 228 -5.84 2.65 -7.55
CA LEU A 228 -6.47 1.42 -8.01
C LEU A 228 -7.91 1.73 -8.44
N ARG A 229 -8.13 2.03 -9.72
CA ARG A 229 -9.39 2.62 -10.18
C ARG A 229 -10.33 1.67 -10.90
N ASP A 230 -9.81 0.66 -11.57
CA ASP A 230 -10.62 -0.25 -12.39
C ASP A 230 -10.76 -1.61 -11.71
N ALA A 231 -11.97 -1.91 -11.25
CA ALA A 231 -12.25 -3.16 -10.54
C ALA A 231 -12.21 -4.41 -11.44
N GLU A 232 -12.30 -4.24 -12.75
CA GLU A 232 -12.27 -5.38 -13.69
C GLU A 232 -10.93 -5.56 -14.39
N ALA A 233 -10.07 -4.54 -14.32
CA ALA A 233 -8.78 -4.56 -15.01
C ALA A 233 -7.78 -5.53 -14.37
N ARG A 234 -6.97 -6.14 -15.22
CA ARG A 234 -5.70 -6.75 -14.86
C ARG A 234 -4.61 -5.84 -15.39
N ALA A 235 -3.69 -5.40 -14.55
CA ALA A 235 -2.66 -4.46 -14.95
C ALA A 235 -1.33 -4.70 -14.28
N CYS A 236 -0.26 -4.33 -14.98
CA CYS A 236 1.08 -4.21 -14.43
C CYS A 236 1.56 -2.78 -14.61
N PHE A 237 2.02 -2.18 -13.55
CA PHE A 237 2.64 -0.86 -13.58
C PHE A 237 4.15 -1.04 -13.38
N ALA A 238 4.95 -0.53 -14.31
CA ALA A 238 6.39 -0.44 -14.15
C ALA A 238 6.74 0.95 -13.62
N ASP A 239 7.59 1.00 -12.61
CA ASP A 239 8.04 2.25 -11.99
C ASP A 239 9.46 2.12 -11.45
N ALA A 240 10.02 3.24 -11.01
CA ALA A 240 11.30 3.30 -10.30
C ALA A 240 11.16 4.17 -9.06
N VAL A 241 11.29 3.57 -7.89
CA VAL A 241 11.15 4.24 -6.59
C VAL A 241 12.39 3.99 -5.76
N GLY A 242 13.00 5.04 -5.22
CA GLY A 242 14.19 4.91 -4.39
C GLY A 242 15.38 4.24 -5.06
N GLY A 243 15.46 4.26 -6.39
CA GLY A 243 16.50 3.56 -7.17
C GLY A 243 16.21 2.09 -7.47
N GLU A 244 15.12 1.55 -6.95
CA GLU A 244 14.66 0.18 -7.26
C GLU A 244 13.68 0.18 -8.44
N SER A 245 13.82 -0.81 -9.33
CA SER A 245 12.83 -1.05 -10.40
C SER A 245 11.67 -1.85 -9.84
N LEU A 246 10.46 -1.32 -9.93
CA LEU A 246 9.26 -1.93 -9.39
C LEU A 246 8.36 -2.49 -10.47
N ALA A 247 7.74 -3.62 -10.15
CA ALA A 247 6.56 -4.15 -10.83
C ALA A 247 5.40 -4.17 -9.84
N VAL A 248 4.35 -3.40 -10.12
CA VAL A 248 3.11 -3.39 -9.36
C VAL A 248 2.08 -4.22 -10.11
N PHE A 249 1.58 -5.27 -9.50
CA PHE A 249 0.53 -6.13 -10.04
C PHE A 249 -0.81 -5.72 -9.47
N TRP A 250 -1.76 -5.46 -10.34
CA TRP A 250 -3.15 -5.21 -10.02
C TRP A 250 -4.05 -6.28 -10.64
N TYR A 251 -4.83 -6.95 -9.79
CA TYR A 251 -5.85 -7.91 -10.21
C TYR A 251 -7.22 -7.42 -9.74
N GLY A 252 -7.90 -6.68 -10.61
CA GLY A 252 -9.17 -6.01 -10.33
C GLY A 252 -10.30 -6.93 -9.89
N PRO A 253 -10.49 -8.14 -10.50
CA PRO A 253 -11.56 -9.04 -10.09
C PRO A 253 -11.61 -9.34 -8.59
N THR A 254 -10.46 -9.39 -7.92
CA THR A 254 -10.39 -9.57 -6.47
C THR A 254 -9.88 -8.32 -5.74
N ARG A 255 -9.81 -7.19 -6.42
CA ARG A 255 -9.35 -5.90 -5.88
C ARG A 255 -8.04 -6.01 -5.12
N SER A 256 -7.07 -6.67 -5.71
CA SER A 256 -5.81 -7.06 -5.07
C SER A 256 -4.64 -6.42 -5.77
N ALA A 257 -3.75 -5.77 -5.01
CA ALA A 257 -2.54 -5.14 -5.51
C ALA A 257 -1.34 -5.50 -4.67
N ILE A 258 -0.20 -5.68 -5.32
CA ILE A 258 1.07 -6.01 -4.66
C ILE A 258 2.23 -5.48 -5.49
N ALA A 259 3.33 -5.13 -4.83
CA ALA A 259 4.53 -4.64 -5.47
C ALA A 259 5.71 -5.59 -5.28
N PHE A 260 6.53 -5.70 -6.32
CA PHE A 260 7.76 -6.50 -6.33
C PHE A 260 8.92 -5.70 -6.89
N ASN A 261 10.13 -6.09 -6.51
CA ASN A 261 11.32 -5.72 -7.26
C ASN A 261 11.26 -6.41 -8.63
N ALA A 262 11.31 -5.62 -9.69
CA ALA A 262 11.29 -6.14 -11.05
C ALA A 262 12.60 -6.80 -11.46
N LYS A 263 13.68 -6.66 -10.66
CA LYS A 263 14.98 -7.25 -10.94
C LYS A 263 15.04 -8.67 -10.40
N LEU A 264 15.22 -9.62 -11.30
CA LEU A 264 15.41 -11.04 -10.99
C LEU A 264 16.64 -11.57 -11.69
N ASN A 265 17.54 -12.26 -10.98
CA ASN A 265 18.78 -12.84 -11.53
C ASN A 265 19.61 -11.84 -12.36
N GLY A 266 19.70 -10.59 -11.89
CA GLY A 266 20.45 -9.52 -12.54
C GLY A 266 19.75 -8.84 -13.74
N ARG A 267 18.55 -9.28 -14.14
CA ARG A 267 17.76 -8.70 -15.23
C ARG A 267 16.55 -7.98 -14.67
N ILE A 268 16.18 -6.85 -15.25
CA ILE A 268 14.90 -6.17 -15.00
C ILE A 268 13.89 -6.79 -15.94
N LEU A 269 12.79 -7.30 -15.38
CA LEU A 269 11.69 -7.90 -16.12
C LEU A 269 10.58 -6.87 -16.34
N ALA A 270 10.05 -6.81 -17.54
CA ALA A 270 8.90 -5.99 -17.89
C ALA A 270 7.65 -6.86 -17.96
N PHE A 271 6.72 -6.61 -17.04
CA PHE A 271 5.50 -7.40 -16.89
C PHE A 271 4.32 -6.78 -17.63
N TYR A 272 3.40 -7.63 -18.04
CA TYR A 272 2.11 -7.24 -18.58
C TYR A 272 1.02 -8.23 -18.17
N ALA A 273 -0.22 -7.76 -18.12
CA ALA A 273 -1.37 -8.61 -17.94
C ALA A 273 -1.68 -9.33 -19.25
N ASP A 274 -1.90 -10.63 -19.17
CA ASP A 274 -2.23 -11.46 -20.32
C ASP A 274 -3.66 -11.97 -20.18
N GLU A 275 -4.58 -11.46 -21.01
CA GLU A 275 -6.02 -11.75 -20.93
C GLU A 275 -6.36 -13.23 -21.17
N VAL A 276 -5.52 -13.93 -21.93
CA VAL A 276 -5.70 -15.37 -22.20
C VAL A 276 -5.04 -16.26 -21.15
N SER A 277 -4.31 -15.69 -20.23
CA SER A 277 -3.69 -16.42 -19.12
C SER A 277 -4.75 -16.84 -18.08
N PRO A 278 -4.57 -17.99 -17.40
CA PRO A 278 -5.45 -18.41 -16.33
C PRO A 278 -5.44 -17.40 -15.18
N GLU A 279 -6.55 -17.32 -14.44
CA GLU A 279 -6.70 -16.40 -13.29
C GLU A 279 -5.62 -16.61 -12.22
N THR A 280 -5.16 -17.85 -12.05
CA THR A 280 -4.07 -18.20 -11.12
C THR A 280 -2.72 -17.61 -11.50
N ALA A 281 -2.50 -17.25 -12.78
CA ALA A 281 -1.25 -16.70 -13.29
C ALA A 281 -1.52 -15.68 -14.40
N PRO A 282 -2.13 -14.53 -14.06
CA PRO A 282 -2.64 -13.57 -15.05
C PRO A 282 -1.57 -12.68 -15.66
N PHE A 283 -0.32 -12.78 -15.22
CA PHE A 283 0.77 -11.91 -15.65
C PHE A 283 1.86 -12.67 -16.41
N LYS A 284 2.54 -11.99 -17.32
CA LYS A 284 3.72 -12.49 -18.03
C LYS A 284 4.84 -11.48 -18.03
N ASP A 285 6.09 -11.94 -18.05
CA ASP A 285 7.22 -11.07 -18.40
C ASP A 285 7.53 -11.13 -19.91
N LYS A 286 8.02 -10.03 -20.46
CA LYS A 286 8.34 -9.90 -21.88
C LYS A 286 9.64 -10.60 -22.26
N GLU A 287 10.58 -10.71 -21.33
CA GLU A 287 11.93 -11.20 -21.55
C GLU A 287 11.98 -12.72 -21.73
N THR A 288 11.11 -13.45 -21.02
CA THR A 288 11.12 -14.91 -21.05
C THR A 288 9.76 -15.52 -21.40
N GLY A 289 8.67 -14.75 -21.33
CA GLY A 289 7.31 -15.24 -21.49
C GLY A 289 6.83 -16.10 -20.33
N THR A 290 7.55 -16.11 -19.20
CA THR A 290 7.12 -16.83 -18.00
C THR A 290 5.81 -16.26 -17.48
N ARG A 291 4.91 -17.14 -17.04
CA ARG A 291 3.65 -16.77 -16.37
C ARG A 291 3.85 -16.65 -14.87
N TRP A 292 3.24 -15.61 -14.31
CA TRP A 292 3.39 -15.24 -12.92
C TRP A 292 2.04 -15.14 -12.21
N THR A 293 2.01 -15.65 -10.98
CA THR A 293 0.86 -15.45 -10.08
C THR A 293 0.86 -14.02 -9.55
N LEU A 294 -0.28 -13.58 -9.01
CA LEU A 294 -0.35 -12.32 -8.27
C LEU A 294 0.61 -12.28 -7.06
N ALA A 295 0.93 -13.43 -6.46
CA ALA A 295 1.89 -13.54 -5.38
C ALA A 295 3.37 -13.51 -5.85
N GLY A 296 3.64 -13.23 -7.13
CA GLY A 296 5.00 -13.08 -7.68
C GLY A 296 5.74 -14.39 -7.92
N ARG A 297 5.04 -15.53 -8.03
CA ARG A 297 5.65 -16.82 -8.33
C ARG A 297 5.54 -17.15 -9.81
N GLY A 298 6.65 -17.52 -10.45
CA GLY A 298 6.68 -18.05 -11.80
C GLY A 298 6.14 -19.49 -11.83
N VAL A 299 5.09 -19.76 -12.63
CA VAL A 299 4.41 -21.08 -12.65
C VAL A 299 4.59 -21.82 -13.97
N ASP A 300 4.92 -21.13 -15.05
CA ASP A 300 5.12 -21.73 -16.37
C ASP A 300 6.12 -20.90 -17.17
N GLY A 301 7.01 -21.54 -17.90
CA GLY A 301 8.06 -20.91 -18.69
C GLY A 301 9.45 -21.03 -18.07
N PRO A 302 10.47 -20.34 -18.65
CA PRO A 302 11.86 -20.48 -18.26
C PRO A 302 12.18 -20.12 -16.79
N LEU A 303 11.38 -19.25 -16.18
CA LEU A 303 11.55 -18.84 -14.78
C LEU A 303 10.57 -19.55 -13.82
N LYS A 304 10.03 -20.70 -14.23
CA LYS A 304 9.16 -21.51 -13.36
C LYS A 304 9.85 -21.84 -12.04
N GLY A 305 9.13 -21.62 -10.93
CA GLY A 305 9.61 -21.85 -9.57
C GLY A 305 10.41 -20.68 -8.98
N GLN A 306 10.74 -19.66 -9.77
CA GLN A 306 11.34 -18.42 -9.24
C GLN A 306 10.28 -17.58 -8.56
N GLU A 307 10.73 -16.75 -7.60
CA GLU A 307 9.89 -15.83 -6.86
C GLU A 307 10.46 -14.41 -6.95
N LEU A 308 9.58 -13.44 -7.17
CA LEU A 308 9.93 -12.03 -7.14
C LEU A 308 10.11 -11.57 -5.68
N GLN A 309 11.06 -10.70 -5.46
CA GLN A 309 11.26 -10.10 -4.14
C GLN A 309 10.11 -9.13 -3.85
N TRP A 310 9.36 -9.39 -2.78
CA TRP A 310 8.30 -8.51 -2.31
C TRP A 310 8.84 -7.14 -1.89
N ILE A 311 8.14 -6.10 -2.29
CA ILE A 311 8.36 -4.72 -1.84
C ILE A 311 7.25 -4.36 -0.86
N PRO A 312 7.58 -3.84 0.34
CA PRO A 312 6.59 -3.44 1.32
C PRO A 312 5.57 -2.46 0.74
N GLY A 313 4.32 -2.86 0.74
CA GLY A 313 3.21 -2.06 0.27
C GLY A 313 1.94 -2.39 1.03
N ILE A 314 0.99 -1.47 1.03
CA ILE A 314 -0.30 -1.62 1.69
C ILE A 314 -1.41 -0.98 0.86
N GLN A 315 -2.50 -1.71 0.67
CA GLN A 315 -3.72 -1.12 0.13
C GLN A 315 -4.43 -0.34 1.23
N CYS A 316 -4.69 0.94 0.98
CA CYS A 316 -5.36 1.83 1.91
C CYS A 316 -6.08 2.95 1.16
N ARG A 317 -6.79 3.81 1.88
CA ARG A 317 -7.36 5.04 1.33
C ARG A 317 -6.31 6.13 1.22
N TRP A 318 -6.46 6.98 0.20
CA TRP A 318 -5.52 8.06 -0.07
C TRP A 318 -5.29 8.98 1.12
N TYR A 319 -6.36 9.41 1.82
CA TYR A 319 -6.20 10.32 2.95
C TYR A 319 -5.31 9.73 4.06
N ALA A 320 -5.42 8.42 4.32
CA ALA A 320 -4.62 7.75 5.33
C ALA A 320 -3.15 7.62 4.88
N TRP A 321 -2.94 7.27 3.61
CA TRP A 321 -1.60 7.17 3.05
C TRP A 321 -0.86 8.51 3.08
N VAL A 322 -1.49 9.57 2.58
CA VAL A 322 -0.85 10.89 2.49
C VAL A 322 -0.67 11.56 3.85
N ALA A 323 -1.53 11.27 4.83
CA ALA A 323 -1.35 11.73 6.20
C ALA A 323 -0.09 11.16 6.86
N GLU A 324 0.23 9.91 6.55
CA GLU A 324 1.43 9.24 7.02
C GLU A 324 2.67 9.62 6.20
N TYR A 325 2.51 9.75 4.88
CA TYR A 325 3.58 10.03 3.93
C TYR A 325 3.28 11.27 3.08
N PRO A 326 3.34 12.49 3.63
CA PRO A 326 2.93 13.71 2.93
C PRO A 326 3.78 14.03 1.70
N LYS A 327 5.00 13.51 1.63
CA LYS A 327 5.92 13.67 0.48
C LYS A 327 5.79 12.54 -0.55
N THR A 328 4.82 11.65 -0.40
CA THR A 328 4.60 10.56 -1.36
C THR A 328 4.35 11.10 -2.76
N GLU A 329 4.87 10.42 -3.76
CA GLU A 329 4.51 10.67 -5.15
C GLU A 329 3.23 9.91 -5.50
N VAL A 330 2.53 10.36 -6.54
CA VAL A 330 1.34 9.67 -7.08
C VAL A 330 1.68 9.18 -8.47
N TYR A 331 1.56 7.87 -8.69
CA TYR A 331 1.77 7.29 -10.00
C TYR A 331 0.70 7.78 -10.98
N THR A 332 1.14 8.43 -12.05
CA THR A 332 0.29 9.01 -13.10
C THR A 332 0.24 8.18 -14.38
N GLY A 333 0.89 7.01 -14.37
CA GLY A 333 1.09 6.17 -15.55
C GLY A 333 2.46 6.44 -16.21
N PRO A 334 2.86 5.59 -17.18
CA PRO A 334 4.06 5.86 -17.95
C PRO A 334 3.90 7.21 -18.67
N ALA A 335 4.94 8.05 -18.60
CA ALA A 335 4.96 9.32 -19.30
C ALA A 335 4.55 9.06 -20.77
N ARG A 336 3.47 9.67 -21.22
CA ARG A 336 3.10 9.63 -22.65
C ARG A 336 4.28 10.22 -23.40
N SER A 337 5.03 9.37 -24.10
CA SER A 337 6.00 9.86 -25.07
C SER A 337 5.24 10.80 -26.00
N ALA A 338 5.66 12.07 -26.03
CA ALA A 338 5.14 13.02 -26.98
C ALA A 338 5.49 12.48 -28.38
N THR A 339 4.58 11.75 -28.98
CA THR A 339 4.64 11.45 -30.41
C THR A 339 4.48 12.79 -31.09
N SER A 340 5.60 13.33 -31.56
CA SER A 340 5.62 14.45 -32.46
C SER A 340 4.80 14.05 -33.72
N GLY A 341 3.54 14.47 -33.72
CA GLY A 341 2.73 14.42 -34.93
C GLY A 341 3.38 15.32 -35.96
N LYS A 342 4.23 14.78 -36.86
CA LYS A 342 4.52 15.38 -38.15
C LYS A 342 3.20 15.33 -38.92
N ALA A 343 2.52 16.47 -38.97
CA ALA A 343 1.54 16.73 -40.00
C ALA A 343 2.27 16.66 -41.36
N GLY A 344 2.12 15.53 -42.04
CA GLY A 344 2.45 15.41 -43.45
C GLY A 344 1.38 16.13 -44.22
N GLY A 345 1.69 17.32 -44.75
CA GLY A 345 0.91 17.92 -45.81
C GLY A 345 0.96 17.01 -47.05
N LEU A 346 -0.19 16.73 -47.59
CA LEU A 346 -0.36 16.23 -48.96
C LEU A 346 -0.88 17.40 -49.78
N GLU A 347 -0.09 17.76 -50.76
CA GLU A 347 -0.55 18.49 -51.95
C GLU A 347 -1.57 17.67 -52.76
#